data_07669551cbaa47ab7f6164a230b07def
#
_entry.id   07669551cbaa47ab7f6164a230b07def
#
_cell.length_a   1.000
_cell.length_b   1.000
_cell.length_c   1.000
_cell.angle_alpha   90.00
_cell.angle_beta   90.00
_cell.angle_gamma   90.00
#
_symmetry.space_group_name_H-M   'P 1'
#
loop_
_entity.id
_entity.type
_entity.pdbx_description
1 polymer ?
#
loop_
_entity_poly.entity_id
_entity_poly.type
_entity_poly.pdbx_seq_one_letter_code
_entity_poly.pdbx_strand_id
1 'polypeptide(L)'
;MTNLDLYAKAEHLLGIEEATEALYDLYRSELDDYKVKTLLDVGCGRGGFMERMISDGVACKGVDLSSLMVEECRAKGLDAECKPAKDIDGKYDAIVSIFDVLNFMQKDELLEFLESMAEKLEDDGIFIADINTLYGFSDVAEGTMSNDTEEEFLSVDAAFENNELHTKFTLFQKDEDGRYTKYQDTIVQYFHKIVLFQKLKGLKLVDKQTFSLYDTEDKTLLIFKKR
;
A
#
# COMPACT_ATOMS: atom_id res chain seq x y z
N MET A 1 -12.25 -13.52 8.04
CA MET A 1 -11.96 -12.11 7.80
C MET A 1 -10.57 -11.84 8.36
N THR A 2 -9.66 -11.38 7.54
CA THR A 2 -8.29 -11.01 7.93
C THR A 2 -8.28 -9.58 8.50
N ASN A 3 -7.16 -9.16 9.13
CA ASN A 3 -6.98 -7.77 9.55
C ASN A 3 -7.02 -6.79 8.36
N LEU A 4 -6.54 -7.20 7.18
CA LEU A 4 -6.64 -6.41 5.94
C LEU A 4 -8.07 -6.32 5.41
N ASP A 5 -8.91 -7.35 5.59
CA ASP A 5 -10.33 -7.26 5.27
C ASP A 5 -11.06 -6.31 6.23
N LEU A 6 -10.63 -6.23 7.49
CA LEU A 6 -11.18 -5.23 8.42
C LEU A 6 -10.76 -3.82 8.00
N TYR A 7 -9.49 -3.62 7.59
CA TYR A 7 -9.03 -2.35 7.02
C TYR A 7 -9.89 -1.97 5.80
N ALA A 8 -10.10 -2.90 4.88
CA ALA A 8 -10.94 -2.69 3.70
C ALA A 8 -12.37 -2.20 4.07
N LYS A 9 -12.95 -2.74 5.14
CA LYS A 9 -14.25 -2.29 5.65
C LYS A 9 -14.21 -0.88 6.26
N ALA A 10 -13.11 -0.52 6.89
CA ALA A 10 -12.97 0.74 7.65
C ALA A 10 -12.41 1.90 6.80
N GLU A 11 -11.79 1.62 5.66
CA GLU A 11 -11.01 2.57 4.86
C GLU A 11 -11.78 3.87 4.54
N HIS A 12 -13.06 3.77 4.14
CA HIS A 12 -13.90 4.90 3.80
C HIS A 12 -14.20 5.84 5.00
N LEU A 13 -13.91 5.40 6.23
CA LEU A 13 -14.04 6.20 7.45
C LEU A 13 -12.72 6.84 7.89
N LEU A 14 -11.61 6.59 7.19
CA LEU A 14 -10.29 7.08 7.56
C LEU A 14 -10.02 8.51 7.05
N GLY A 15 -10.77 9.00 6.06
CA GLY A 15 -10.58 10.34 5.49
C GLY A 15 -9.26 10.49 4.75
N ILE A 16 -8.83 9.45 4.04
CA ILE A 16 -7.53 9.40 3.33
C ILE A 16 -7.63 9.69 1.83
N GLU A 17 -8.80 10.11 1.35
CA GLU A 17 -9.07 10.28 -0.08
C GLU A 17 -8.13 11.27 -0.75
N GLU A 18 -7.91 12.45 -0.14
CA GLU A 18 -7.00 13.48 -0.67
C GLU A 18 -5.55 12.98 -0.71
N ALA A 19 -5.12 12.27 0.32
CA ALA A 19 -3.79 11.67 0.38
C ALA A 19 -3.62 10.58 -0.69
N THR A 20 -4.66 9.78 -0.92
CA THR A 20 -4.68 8.74 -1.96
C THR A 20 -4.50 9.37 -3.34
N GLU A 21 -5.27 10.42 -3.65
CA GLU A 21 -5.18 11.16 -4.91
C GLU A 21 -3.77 11.76 -5.11
N ALA A 22 -3.22 12.40 -4.08
CA ALA A 22 -1.88 12.98 -4.14
C ALA A 22 -0.78 11.92 -4.40
N LEU A 23 -0.88 10.74 -3.75
CA LEU A 23 0.04 9.63 -4.02
C LEU A 23 -0.10 9.10 -5.44
N TYR A 24 -1.31 8.92 -5.94
CA TYR A 24 -1.53 8.45 -7.30
C TYR A 24 -0.95 9.42 -8.33
N ASP A 25 -1.10 10.72 -8.13
CA ASP A 25 -0.52 11.75 -9.01
C ASP A 25 1.01 11.73 -8.96
N LEU A 26 1.61 11.56 -7.76
CA LEU A 26 3.05 11.43 -7.59
C LEU A 26 3.59 10.21 -8.35
N TYR A 27 3.02 9.02 -8.12
CA TYR A 27 3.47 7.80 -8.78
C TYR A 27 3.30 7.85 -10.30
N ARG A 28 2.18 8.41 -10.78
CA ARG A 28 1.96 8.61 -12.21
C ARG A 28 3.02 9.52 -12.82
N SER A 29 3.32 10.65 -12.16
CA SER A 29 4.37 11.59 -12.60
C SER A 29 5.76 10.93 -12.67
N GLU A 30 6.10 10.09 -11.69
CA GLU A 30 7.37 9.34 -11.70
C GLU A 30 7.43 8.31 -12.84
N LEU A 31 6.29 7.70 -13.19
CA LEU A 31 6.21 6.72 -14.27
C LEU A 31 6.27 7.37 -15.68
N ASP A 32 5.91 8.66 -15.81
CA ASP A 32 5.94 9.39 -17.10
C ASP A 32 7.36 9.43 -17.71
N ASP A 33 8.41 9.38 -16.91
CA ASP A 33 9.80 9.31 -17.37
C ASP A 33 10.19 7.96 -17.99
N TYR A 34 9.29 6.96 -17.90
CA TYR A 34 9.53 5.58 -18.32
C TYR A 34 8.52 5.14 -19.39
N LYS A 35 8.94 4.24 -20.28
CA LYS A 35 8.06 3.69 -21.34
C LYS A 35 7.29 2.48 -20.81
N VAL A 36 6.41 2.68 -19.85
CA VAL A 36 5.63 1.62 -19.20
C VAL A 36 4.48 1.19 -20.10
N LYS A 37 4.40 -0.10 -20.43
CA LYS A 37 3.28 -0.74 -21.15
C LYS A 37 2.55 -1.74 -20.27
N THR A 38 3.28 -2.37 -19.35
CA THR A 38 2.78 -3.38 -18.43
C THR A 38 3.14 -2.98 -16.98
N LEU A 39 2.15 -3.02 -16.09
CA LEU A 39 2.31 -2.62 -14.70
C LEU A 39 1.73 -3.68 -13.77
N LEU A 40 2.45 -4.03 -12.71
CA LEU A 40 1.96 -4.77 -11.56
C LEU A 40 1.77 -3.81 -10.38
N ASP A 41 0.54 -3.75 -9.88
CA ASP A 41 0.17 -2.99 -8.67
C ASP A 41 0.09 -3.94 -7.48
N VAL A 42 1.03 -3.81 -6.54
CA VAL A 42 1.16 -4.66 -5.34
C VAL A 42 0.57 -3.96 -4.13
N GLY A 43 -0.45 -4.57 -3.53
CA GLY A 43 -1.32 -3.91 -2.57
C GLY A 43 -2.30 -2.98 -3.30
N CYS A 44 -2.91 -3.47 -4.39
CA CYS A 44 -3.69 -2.65 -5.30
C CYS A 44 -4.99 -2.08 -4.68
N GLY A 45 -5.35 -2.51 -3.47
CA GLY A 45 -6.57 -2.08 -2.82
C GLY A 45 -7.79 -2.25 -3.72
N ARG A 46 -8.59 -1.20 -3.86
CA ARG A 46 -9.79 -1.16 -4.72
C ARG A 46 -9.48 -0.86 -6.19
N GLY A 47 -8.20 -0.85 -6.59
CA GLY A 47 -7.76 -0.70 -7.97
C GLY A 47 -7.79 0.73 -8.53
N GLY A 48 -7.87 1.76 -7.67
CA GLY A 48 -7.95 3.15 -8.13
C GLY A 48 -6.75 3.57 -8.98
N PHE A 49 -5.53 3.18 -8.60
CA PHE A 49 -4.35 3.46 -9.40
C PHE A 49 -4.34 2.68 -10.72
N MET A 50 -4.78 1.42 -10.71
CA MET A 50 -4.92 0.61 -11.92
C MET A 50 -5.88 1.26 -12.92
N GLU A 51 -7.04 1.80 -12.47
CA GLU A 51 -8.02 2.49 -13.34
C GLU A 51 -7.37 3.68 -14.05
N ARG A 52 -6.51 4.46 -13.36
CA ARG A 52 -5.78 5.59 -13.95
C ARG A 52 -4.78 5.14 -15.00
N MET A 53 -3.94 4.16 -14.67
CA MET A 53 -2.92 3.66 -15.59
C MET A 53 -3.53 2.98 -16.82
N ILE A 54 -4.66 2.28 -16.66
CA ILE A 54 -5.42 1.71 -17.80
C ILE A 54 -5.96 2.83 -18.70
N SER A 55 -6.43 3.94 -18.13
CA SER A 55 -6.89 5.09 -18.93
C SER A 55 -5.76 5.75 -19.71
N ASP A 56 -4.52 5.64 -19.25
CA ASP A 56 -3.30 6.08 -19.94
C ASP A 56 -2.78 5.05 -20.97
N GLY A 57 -3.48 3.91 -21.12
CA GLY A 57 -3.15 2.86 -22.08
C GLY A 57 -2.15 1.81 -21.59
N VAL A 58 -1.89 1.74 -20.28
CA VAL A 58 -1.03 0.73 -19.65
C VAL A 58 -1.85 -0.52 -19.32
N ALA A 59 -1.32 -1.70 -19.65
CA ALA A 59 -1.91 -2.97 -19.22
C ALA A 59 -1.55 -3.23 -17.76
N CYS A 60 -2.56 -3.25 -16.87
CA CYS A 60 -2.36 -3.38 -15.44
C CYS A 60 -2.83 -4.73 -14.91
N LYS A 61 -2.07 -5.28 -13.98
CA LYS A 61 -2.47 -6.39 -13.11
C LYS A 61 -2.30 -5.96 -11.66
N GLY A 62 -3.27 -6.31 -10.81
CA GLY A 62 -3.23 -6.02 -9.38
C GLY A 62 -3.14 -7.27 -8.52
N VAL A 63 -2.53 -7.14 -7.36
CA VAL A 63 -2.59 -8.12 -6.29
C VAL A 63 -2.82 -7.45 -4.96
N ASP A 64 -3.65 -8.08 -4.14
CA ASP A 64 -3.88 -7.70 -2.76
C ASP A 64 -4.09 -8.94 -1.89
N LEU A 65 -3.85 -8.84 -0.60
CA LEU A 65 -4.10 -9.92 0.36
C LEU A 65 -5.51 -9.86 0.96
N SER A 66 -6.22 -8.74 0.80
CA SER A 66 -7.63 -8.61 1.16
C SER A 66 -8.53 -9.14 0.04
N SER A 67 -9.33 -10.16 0.36
CA SER A 67 -10.31 -10.69 -0.58
C SER A 67 -11.39 -9.65 -0.93
N LEU A 68 -11.75 -8.79 0.02
CA LEU A 68 -12.76 -7.74 -0.19
C LEU A 68 -12.27 -6.69 -1.21
N MET A 69 -11.00 -6.27 -1.10
CA MET A 69 -10.40 -5.35 -2.06
C MET A 69 -10.38 -5.92 -3.47
N VAL A 70 -9.95 -7.18 -3.61
CA VAL A 70 -9.90 -7.87 -4.91
C VAL A 70 -11.27 -8.11 -5.50
N GLU A 71 -12.28 -8.42 -4.70
CA GLU A 71 -13.67 -8.55 -5.16
C GLU A 71 -14.18 -7.24 -5.78
N GLU A 72 -13.87 -6.10 -5.17
CA GLU A 72 -14.23 -4.79 -5.73
C GLU A 72 -13.48 -4.47 -7.04
N CYS A 73 -12.17 -4.76 -7.11
CA CYS A 73 -11.43 -4.66 -8.37
C CYS A 73 -12.10 -5.47 -9.48
N ARG A 74 -12.46 -6.72 -9.21
CA ARG A 74 -13.12 -7.60 -10.19
C ARG A 74 -14.50 -7.11 -10.58
N ALA A 75 -15.27 -6.55 -9.63
CA ALA A 75 -16.58 -5.94 -9.92
C ALA A 75 -16.47 -4.75 -10.90
N LYS A 76 -15.33 -4.04 -10.89
CA LYS A 76 -14.99 -2.98 -11.85
C LYS A 76 -14.41 -3.52 -13.17
N GLY A 77 -14.20 -4.83 -13.30
CA GLY A 77 -13.58 -5.45 -14.48
C GLY A 77 -12.06 -5.38 -14.53
N LEU A 78 -11.40 -5.07 -13.40
CA LEU A 78 -9.95 -5.02 -13.30
C LEU A 78 -9.36 -6.43 -13.12
N ASP A 79 -8.17 -6.67 -13.70
CA ASP A 79 -7.42 -7.93 -13.51
C ASP A 79 -6.68 -7.90 -12.18
N ALA A 80 -7.33 -8.39 -11.12
CA ALA A 80 -6.78 -8.46 -9.77
C ALA A 80 -6.88 -9.87 -9.17
N GLU A 81 -5.86 -10.27 -8.40
CA GLU A 81 -5.79 -11.58 -7.76
C GLU A 81 -5.53 -11.44 -6.24
N CYS A 82 -6.27 -12.24 -5.44
CA CYS A 82 -6.07 -12.31 -4.00
C CYS A 82 -5.01 -13.36 -3.67
N LYS A 83 -3.74 -12.93 -3.69
CA LYS A 83 -2.59 -13.79 -3.38
C LYS A 83 -1.32 -12.97 -3.13
N PRO A 84 -0.28 -13.57 -2.53
CA PRO A 84 1.01 -12.90 -2.39
C PRO A 84 1.61 -12.52 -3.75
N ALA A 85 2.23 -11.35 -3.86
CA ALA A 85 2.82 -10.86 -5.10
C ALA A 85 3.90 -11.78 -5.67
N LYS A 86 4.63 -12.53 -4.82
CA LYS A 86 5.62 -13.52 -5.26
C LYS A 86 5.03 -14.65 -6.13
N ASP A 87 3.74 -14.95 -5.95
CA ASP A 87 3.03 -16.03 -6.63
C ASP A 87 2.34 -15.58 -7.93
N ILE A 88 2.54 -14.31 -8.34
CA ILE A 88 2.11 -13.79 -9.64
C ILE A 88 3.09 -14.23 -10.72
N ASP A 89 2.56 -14.66 -11.85
CA ASP A 89 3.34 -14.95 -13.04
C ASP A 89 3.53 -13.69 -13.91
N GLY A 90 4.56 -13.73 -14.75
CA GLY A 90 4.83 -12.68 -15.72
C GLY A 90 5.98 -11.77 -15.34
N LYS A 91 6.28 -10.86 -16.27
CA LYS A 91 7.22 -9.75 -16.08
C LYS A 91 6.57 -8.45 -16.49
N TYR A 92 7.01 -7.38 -15.88
CA TYR A 92 6.39 -6.07 -16.00
C TYR A 92 7.45 -4.99 -16.23
N ASP A 93 7.10 -3.99 -17.05
CA ASP A 93 7.95 -2.80 -17.24
C ASP A 93 8.03 -1.99 -15.95
N ALA A 94 6.93 -1.93 -15.20
CA ALA A 94 6.88 -1.29 -13.90
C ALA A 94 6.17 -2.14 -12.85
N ILE A 95 6.64 -2.05 -11.61
CA ILE A 95 5.95 -2.55 -10.43
C ILE A 95 5.77 -1.35 -9.51
N VAL A 96 4.59 -1.21 -8.92
CA VAL A 96 4.31 -0.19 -7.90
C VAL A 96 3.81 -0.83 -6.62
N SER A 97 4.06 -0.15 -5.49
CA SER A 97 3.56 -0.54 -4.18
C SER A 97 3.27 0.75 -3.40
N ILE A 98 2.00 1.16 -3.39
CA ILE A 98 1.53 2.47 -2.96
C ILE A 98 0.94 2.39 -1.55
N PHE A 99 1.11 3.43 -0.74
CA PHE A 99 0.66 3.47 0.66
C PHE A 99 1.41 2.51 1.57
N ASP A 100 2.72 2.72 1.70
CA ASP A 100 3.58 2.07 2.71
C ASP A 100 3.42 0.54 2.83
N VAL A 101 3.04 -0.14 1.74
CA VAL A 101 2.89 -1.61 1.72
C VAL A 101 4.18 -2.30 2.20
N LEU A 102 5.35 -1.73 1.92
CA LEU A 102 6.63 -2.28 2.39
C LEU A 102 6.76 -2.29 3.92
N ASN A 103 6.04 -1.40 4.62
CA ASN A 103 6.04 -1.36 6.07
C ASN A 103 5.22 -2.48 6.73
N PHE A 104 4.37 -3.20 5.99
CA PHE A 104 3.63 -4.35 6.53
C PHE A 104 4.49 -5.61 6.70
N MET A 105 5.69 -5.63 6.14
CA MET A 105 6.59 -6.78 6.16
C MET A 105 7.71 -6.60 7.17
N GLN A 106 8.02 -7.65 7.93
CA GLN A 106 9.25 -7.70 8.72
C GLN A 106 10.47 -7.69 7.80
N LYS A 107 11.63 -7.31 8.36
CA LYS A 107 12.85 -7.10 7.58
C LYS A 107 13.21 -8.25 6.65
N ASP A 108 13.16 -9.50 7.13
CA ASP A 108 13.59 -10.65 6.33
C ASP A 108 12.55 -10.96 5.24
N GLU A 109 11.27 -10.86 5.56
CA GLU A 109 10.16 -10.96 4.61
C GLU A 109 10.23 -9.87 3.52
N LEU A 110 10.53 -8.63 3.92
CA LEU A 110 10.73 -7.51 2.99
C LEU A 110 11.88 -7.78 2.01
N LEU A 111 12.99 -8.32 2.48
CA LEU A 111 14.13 -8.64 1.61
C LEU A 111 13.77 -9.75 0.60
N GLU A 112 13.07 -10.80 1.02
CA GLU A 112 12.57 -11.86 0.13
C GLU A 112 11.56 -11.30 -0.88
N PHE A 113 10.66 -10.43 -0.43
CA PHE A 113 9.70 -9.74 -1.30
C PHE A 113 10.43 -8.92 -2.37
N LEU A 114 11.40 -8.08 -1.99
CA LEU A 114 12.15 -7.24 -2.92
C LEU A 114 12.97 -8.07 -3.93
N GLU A 115 13.55 -9.20 -3.52
CA GLU A 115 14.19 -10.14 -4.45
C GLU A 115 13.16 -10.70 -5.46
N SER A 116 11.97 -11.08 -5.00
CA SER A 116 10.93 -11.60 -5.89
C SER A 116 10.39 -10.54 -6.86
N MET A 117 10.31 -9.27 -6.44
CA MET A 117 9.95 -8.16 -7.35
C MET A 117 11.02 -7.94 -8.43
N ALA A 118 12.31 -8.06 -8.08
CA ALA A 118 13.39 -7.98 -9.07
C ALA A 118 13.26 -9.04 -10.17
N GLU A 119 12.82 -10.25 -9.82
CA GLU A 119 12.60 -11.35 -10.78
C GLU A 119 11.42 -11.08 -11.72
N LYS A 120 10.43 -10.31 -11.26
CA LYS A 120 9.22 -9.96 -12.02
C LYS A 120 9.35 -8.69 -12.88
N LEU A 121 10.45 -7.97 -12.76
CA LEU A 121 10.73 -6.85 -13.64
C LEU A 121 11.31 -7.32 -14.97
N GLU A 122 10.92 -6.67 -16.06
CA GLU A 122 11.63 -6.73 -17.34
C GLU A 122 13.05 -6.15 -17.21
N ASP A 123 13.91 -6.41 -18.20
CA ASP A 123 15.20 -5.75 -18.26
C ASP A 123 14.97 -4.23 -18.42
N ASP A 124 15.69 -3.41 -17.67
CA ASP A 124 15.44 -1.96 -17.52
C ASP A 124 14.12 -1.59 -16.80
N GLY A 125 13.39 -2.56 -16.26
CA GLY A 125 12.17 -2.34 -15.50
C GLY A 125 12.41 -1.58 -14.19
N ILE A 126 11.33 -0.92 -13.72
CA ILE A 126 11.35 -0.04 -12.55
C ILE A 126 10.41 -0.56 -11.46
N PHE A 127 10.84 -0.45 -10.20
CA PHE A 127 9.97 -0.66 -9.04
C PHE A 127 9.92 0.64 -8.23
N ILE A 128 8.71 1.13 -7.96
CA ILE A 128 8.44 2.34 -7.17
C ILE A 128 7.62 1.95 -5.95
N ALA A 129 8.06 2.39 -4.77
CA ALA A 129 7.34 2.16 -3.52
C ALA A 129 7.55 3.34 -2.56
N ASP A 130 6.62 3.54 -1.63
CA ASP A 130 6.80 4.47 -0.52
C ASP A 130 6.88 3.75 0.82
N ILE A 131 7.50 4.41 1.78
CA ILE A 131 7.58 3.99 3.17
C ILE A 131 7.37 5.19 4.09
N ASN A 132 6.86 4.94 5.29
CA ASN A 132 6.84 5.93 6.35
C ASN A 132 8.25 6.26 6.83
N THR A 133 8.53 7.55 7.07
CA THR A 133 9.72 7.98 7.81
C THR A 133 9.58 7.65 9.30
N LEU A 134 10.65 7.85 10.07
CA LEU A 134 10.53 7.70 11.53
C LEU A 134 9.52 8.72 12.09
N TYR A 135 9.56 9.97 11.60
CA TYR A 135 8.60 11.01 11.97
C TYR A 135 7.17 10.63 11.56
N GLY A 136 6.99 10.07 10.37
CA GLY A 136 5.70 9.56 9.91
C GLY A 136 5.10 8.51 10.86
N PHE A 137 5.94 7.65 11.45
CA PHE A 137 5.49 6.68 12.44
C PHE A 137 5.24 7.29 13.82
N SER A 138 6.19 8.07 14.36
CA SER A 138 6.17 8.48 15.76
C SER A 138 5.32 9.72 16.05
N ASP A 139 5.08 10.55 15.03
CA ASP A 139 4.42 11.85 15.22
C ASP A 139 3.14 12.01 14.39
N VAL A 140 3.06 11.32 13.24
CA VAL A 140 1.90 11.44 12.33
C VAL A 140 0.94 10.26 12.51
N ALA A 141 1.44 9.02 12.48
CA ALA A 141 0.60 7.83 12.54
C ALA A 141 0.23 7.41 13.97
N GLU A 142 1.05 7.78 14.97
CA GLU A 142 0.74 7.52 16.39
C GLU A 142 -0.40 8.40 16.89
N GLY A 143 -1.34 7.80 17.60
CA GLY A 143 -2.46 8.52 18.21
C GLY A 143 -3.79 7.80 18.11
N THR A 144 -4.86 8.53 18.36
CA THR A 144 -6.22 7.99 18.32
C THR A 144 -7.10 8.86 17.43
N MET A 145 -7.87 8.21 16.55
CA MET A 145 -8.93 8.87 15.80
C MET A 145 -10.24 8.12 15.96
N SER A 146 -11.33 8.81 15.76
CA SER A 146 -12.66 8.19 15.67
C SER A 146 -13.49 8.88 14.59
N ASN A 147 -14.33 8.10 13.92
CA ASN A 147 -15.34 8.60 12.99
C ASN A 147 -16.69 7.97 13.34
N ASP A 148 -17.73 8.78 13.45
CA ASP A 148 -19.07 8.38 13.86
C ASP A 148 -20.06 8.82 12.80
N THR A 149 -20.80 7.86 12.26
CA THR A 149 -21.89 8.06 11.30
C THR A 149 -23.21 7.47 11.86
N GLU A 150 -24.31 7.63 11.15
CA GLU A 150 -25.59 7.02 11.57
C GLU A 150 -25.57 5.47 11.58
N GLU A 151 -24.72 4.87 10.73
CA GLU A 151 -24.66 3.42 10.50
C GLU A 151 -23.39 2.77 11.03
N GLU A 152 -22.32 3.54 11.25
CA GLU A 152 -20.99 2.99 11.56
C GLU A 152 -20.27 3.87 12.58
N PHE A 153 -19.50 3.22 13.45
CA PHE A 153 -18.53 3.89 14.33
C PHE A 153 -17.17 3.21 14.19
N LEU A 154 -16.15 4.01 13.87
CA LEU A 154 -14.76 3.56 13.81
C LEU A 154 -13.95 4.23 14.93
N SER A 155 -13.16 3.45 15.66
CA SER A 155 -12.04 3.93 16.49
C SER A 155 -10.77 3.28 16.00
N VAL A 156 -9.73 4.09 15.82
CA VAL A 156 -8.38 3.67 15.48
C VAL A 156 -7.45 4.15 16.58
N ASP A 157 -6.75 3.21 17.22
CA ASP A 157 -5.75 3.49 18.26
C ASP A 157 -4.39 2.98 17.76
N ALA A 158 -3.43 3.87 17.54
CA ALA A 158 -2.12 3.55 17.04
C ALA A 158 -1.03 3.93 18.04
N ALA A 159 -0.11 3.01 18.31
CA ALA A 159 1.04 3.22 19.19
C ALA A 159 2.33 2.74 18.50
N PHE A 160 3.37 3.59 18.53
CA PHE A 160 4.66 3.30 17.94
C PHE A 160 5.71 3.00 19.01
N GLU A 161 6.13 1.75 19.10
CA GLU A 161 7.15 1.29 20.04
C GLU A 161 8.13 0.30 19.38
N ASN A 162 9.39 0.36 19.72
CA ASN A 162 10.41 -0.60 19.27
C ASN A 162 10.53 -0.76 17.74
N ASN A 163 10.30 0.31 16.98
CA ASN A 163 10.21 0.35 15.51
C ASN A 163 9.00 -0.41 14.92
N GLU A 164 7.97 -0.63 15.70
CA GLU A 164 6.70 -1.23 15.28
C GLU A 164 5.55 -0.26 15.58
N LEU A 165 4.67 -0.05 14.60
CA LEU A 165 3.40 0.65 14.78
C LEU A 165 2.29 -0.39 14.92
N HIS A 166 1.65 -0.43 16.06
CA HIS A 166 0.50 -1.28 16.33
C HIS A 166 -0.77 -0.46 16.20
N THR A 167 -1.49 -0.63 15.10
CA THR A 167 -2.74 0.10 14.81
C THR A 167 -3.93 -0.82 15.04
N LYS A 168 -4.68 -0.55 16.10
CA LYS A 168 -5.89 -1.28 16.46
C LYS A 168 -7.12 -0.60 15.87
N PHE A 169 -7.82 -1.32 15.03
CA PHE A 169 -9.11 -0.94 14.47
C PHE A 169 -10.24 -1.53 15.28
N THR A 170 -11.23 -0.72 15.62
CA THR A 170 -12.49 -1.15 16.23
C THR A 170 -13.63 -0.53 15.43
N LEU A 171 -14.33 -1.36 14.65
CA LEU A 171 -15.44 -0.96 13.79
C LEU A 171 -16.74 -1.55 14.33
N PHE A 172 -17.77 -0.71 14.48
CA PHE A 172 -19.14 -1.12 14.72
C PHE A 172 -19.94 -0.79 13.47
N GLN A 173 -20.63 -1.78 12.92
CA GLN A 173 -21.52 -1.61 11.77
C GLN A 173 -22.95 -2.01 12.18
N LYS A 174 -23.90 -1.16 11.88
CA LYS A 174 -25.33 -1.38 12.14
C LYS A 174 -25.94 -2.24 11.04
N ASP A 175 -26.73 -3.23 11.41
CA ASP A 175 -27.50 -4.05 10.48
C ASP A 175 -28.90 -3.46 10.21
N GLU A 176 -29.65 -4.08 9.31
CA GLU A 176 -31.01 -3.68 8.95
C GLU A 176 -32.01 -3.72 10.13
N ASP A 177 -31.73 -4.53 11.15
CA ASP A 177 -32.50 -4.63 12.39
C ASP A 177 -32.11 -3.57 13.43
N GLY A 178 -31.13 -2.71 13.13
CA GLY A 178 -30.61 -1.67 14.02
C GLY A 178 -29.65 -2.18 15.10
N ARG A 179 -29.10 -3.40 14.94
CA ARG A 179 -28.11 -3.97 15.85
C ARG A 179 -26.71 -3.68 15.34
N TYR A 180 -25.76 -3.48 16.26
CA TYR A 180 -24.37 -3.27 15.92
C TYR A 180 -23.55 -4.56 15.99
N THR A 181 -22.83 -4.87 14.93
CA THR A 181 -21.78 -5.90 14.93
C THR A 181 -20.45 -5.24 15.12
N LYS A 182 -19.67 -5.74 16.10
CA LYS A 182 -18.32 -5.27 16.37
C LYS A 182 -17.30 -6.12 15.63
N TYR A 183 -16.41 -5.44 14.91
CA TYR A 183 -15.18 -5.99 14.34
C TYR A 183 -13.98 -5.33 15.01
N GLN A 184 -12.95 -6.11 15.32
CA GLN A 184 -11.74 -5.57 15.95
C GLN A 184 -10.56 -6.44 15.58
N ASP A 185 -9.45 -5.79 15.14
CA ASP A 185 -8.18 -6.44 14.88
C ASP A 185 -7.04 -5.40 14.97
N THR A 186 -5.79 -5.87 14.91
CA THR A 186 -4.60 -5.02 14.95
C THR A 186 -3.75 -5.28 13.71
N ILE A 187 -3.33 -4.18 13.07
CA ILE A 187 -2.35 -4.17 12.00
C ILE A 187 -1.01 -3.76 12.60
N VAL A 188 0.06 -4.44 12.21
CA VAL A 188 1.43 -4.10 12.61
C VAL A 188 2.22 -3.67 11.39
N GLN A 189 2.87 -2.50 11.50
CA GLN A 189 3.79 -1.99 10.50
C GLN A 189 5.18 -1.80 11.12
N TYR A 190 6.21 -1.95 10.29
CA TYR A 190 7.62 -1.98 10.72
C TYR A 190 8.39 -0.81 10.12
N PHE A 191 9.12 -0.07 10.97
CA PHE A 191 10.01 0.99 10.50
C PHE A 191 11.27 0.40 9.87
N HIS A 192 11.58 0.83 8.66
CA HIS A 192 12.76 0.42 7.90
C HIS A 192 13.71 1.57 7.66
N LYS A 193 14.98 1.41 8.08
CA LYS A 193 16.02 2.39 7.78
C LYS A 193 16.38 2.35 6.30
N ILE A 194 16.56 3.51 5.67
CA ILE A 194 16.91 3.65 4.25
C ILE A 194 18.16 2.83 3.86
N VAL A 195 19.11 2.64 4.76
CA VAL A 195 20.32 1.83 4.50
C VAL A 195 19.99 0.37 4.11
N LEU A 196 18.84 -0.15 4.51
CA LEU A 196 18.37 -1.48 4.12
C LEU A 196 18.21 -1.60 2.60
N PHE A 197 17.68 -0.56 1.97
CA PHE A 197 17.37 -0.53 0.54
C PHE A 197 18.58 -0.27 -0.38
N GLN A 198 19.73 0.11 0.19
CA GLN A 198 20.94 0.40 -0.59
C GLN A 198 21.70 -0.86 -1.04
N LYS A 199 21.46 -2.01 -0.40
CA LYS A 199 22.22 -3.26 -0.60
C LYS A 199 21.31 -4.44 -0.92
N LEU A 200 20.39 -4.23 -1.87
CA LEU A 200 19.48 -5.28 -2.30
C LEU A 200 20.12 -6.17 -3.38
N LYS A 201 19.73 -7.42 -3.41
CA LYS A 201 20.01 -8.35 -4.49
C LYS A 201 18.98 -8.17 -5.59
N GLY A 202 19.43 -8.07 -6.85
CA GLY A 202 18.55 -7.91 -8.01
C GLY A 202 17.98 -6.51 -8.24
N LEU A 203 17.93 -5.64 -7.22
CA LEU A 203 17.48 -4.25 -7.33
C LEU A 203 18.61 -3.27 -6.99
N LYS A 204 18.57 -2.10 -7.62
CA LYS A 204 19.42 -0.96 -7.31
C LYS A 204 18.52 0.24 -6.99
N LEU A 205 18.62 0.76 -5.76
CA LEU A 205 18.00 2.05 -5.43
C LEU A 205 18.69 3.13 -6.28
N VAL A 206 17.94 3.77 -7.16
CA VAL A 206 18.44 4.80 -8.10
C VAL A 206 18.05 6.19 -7.69
N ASP A 207 16.90 6.34 -7.01
CA ASP A 207 16.47 7.60 -6.44
C ASP A 207 15.65 7.39 -5.16
N LYS A 208 15.59 8.43 -4.34
CA LYS A 208 14.74 8.52 -3.15
C LYS A 208 14.38 9.97 -2.89
N GLN A 209 13.12 10.21 -2.61
CA GLN A 209 12.60 11.53 -2.29
C GLN A 209 11.83 11.45 -0.99
N THR A 210 12.12 12.35 -0.04
CA THR A 210 11.25 12.54 1.12
C THR A 210 10.19 13.57 0.77
N PHE A 211 8.95 13.31 1.08
CA PHE A 211 7.84 14.18 0.76
C PHE A 211 6.84 14.25 1.91
N SER A 212 5.95 15.21 1.85
CA SER A 212 4.91 15.47 2.84
C SER A 212 3.57 15.01 2.27
N LEU A 213 2.93 14.06 2.94
CA LEU A 213 1.60 13.58 2.58
C LEU A 213 0.56 14.07 3.59
N TYR A 214 0.81 13.89 4.87
CA TYR A 214 -0.05 14.34 5.97
C TYR A 214 0.60 15.46 6.77
N ASP A 215 1.94 15.44 6.92
CA ASP A 215 2.73 16.46 7.59
C ASP A 215 4.14 16.49 6.98
N THR A 216 5.02 17.33 7.51
CA THR A 216 6.36 17.57 6.99
C THR A 216 7.19 16.28 6.93
N GLU A 217 7.63 15.89 5.73
CA GLU A 217 8.56 14.79 5.50
C GLU A 217 8.15 13.44 6.14
N ASP A 218 6.84 13.13 6.14
CA ASP A 218 6.30 11.93 6.76
C ASP A 218 6.51 10.66 5.91
N LYS A 219 6.78 10.80 4.61
CA LYS A 219 6.97 9.70 3.68
C LYS A 219 8.29 9.78 2.89
N THR A 220 8.77 8.63 2.44
CA THR A 220 9.88 8.53 1.49
C THR A 220 9.49 7.65 0.32
N LEU A 221 9.55 8.21 -0.89
CA LEU A 221 9.44 7.47 -2.14
C LEU A 221 10.79 6.83 -2.47
N LEU A 222 10.78 5.59 -2.92
CA LEU A 222 11.93 4.79 -3.29
C LEU A 222 11.79 4.33 -4.72
N ILE A 223 12.77 4.59 -5.56
CA ILE A 223 12.79 4.20 -6.96
C ILE A 223 13.94 3.23 -7.20
N PHE A 224 13.59 2.04 -7.65
CA PHE A 224 14.55 0.98 -7.92
C PHE A 224 14.57 0.61 -9.40
N LYS A 225 15.75 0.25 -9.90
CA LYS A 225 15.91 -0.44 -11.18
C LYS A 225 16.40 -1.86 -10.97
N LYS A 226 16.01 -2.74 -11.88
CA LYS A 226 16.59 -4.08 -11.98
C LYS A 226 18.10 -3.97 -12.24
N ARG A 227 18.91 -4.86 -11.64
CA ARG A 227 20.36 -4.96 -11.84
C ARG A 227 20.68 -5.85 -13.01
#